data_ccf72b2e6173e9e14e2c0b3f30ea1202
#
_entry.id   ccf72b2e6173e9e14e2c0b3f30ea1202
#
_cell.length_a   1.000
_cell.length_b   1.000
_cell.length_c   1.000
_cell.angle_alpha   90.00
_cell.angle_beta   90.00
_cell.angle_gamma   90.00
#
_symmetry.space_group_name_H-M   'P 1'
#
loop_
_entity.id
_entity.type
_entity.pdbx_description
1 polymer ?
#
loop_
_entity_poly.entity_id
_entity_poly.type
_entity_poly.pdbx_seq_one_letter_code
_entity_poly.pdbx_strand_id
1 'polypeptide(L)'
;MNKDMKKLLYIAIAILIAAGCGERTVEPGPEPGPDPTPVDPKPPVKEETFAEKIAGEWHCVVSDIDADIYIKIASDSSFELYQKIREGAHRLYRGTWELDEETAKLSGKYNDGNAWGSSYTVAVSEDKNSMTLVSLEAKEEQVYRRENIPADVKEGCVVEVRSAGTASPVL
;
A
#
# COMPACT_ATOMS: atom_id res chain seq x y z
N MET A 1 -14.42 12.70 31.14
CA MET A 1 -14.92 11.31 31.20
C MET A 1 -14.05 10.48 30.22
N ASN A 2 -13.24 9.60 30.53
CA ASN A 2 -12.42 9.16 31.66
C ASN A 2 -11.07 8.70 31.09
N LYS A 3 -9.98 9.26 31.68
CA LYS A 3 -8.57 9.04 31.28
C LYS A 3 -7.97 7.74 31.87
N ASP A 4 -8.77 6.86 32.44
CA ASP A 4 -8.29 5.82 33.39
C ASP A 4 -8.45 4.36 32.94
N MET A 5 -8.54 4.07 31.62
CA MET A 5 -8.71 2.67 31.17
C MET A 5 -7.55 2.12 30.32
N LYS A 6 -6.34 2.71 30.44
CA LYS A 6 -5.14 2.20 29.74
C LYS A 6 -4.04 1.64 30.66
N LYS A 7 -4.37 1.28 31.89
CA LYS A 7 -3.38 0.72 32.84
C LYS A 7 -3.91 -0.51 33.53
N LEU A 8 -4.06 -1.62 32.84
CA LEU A 8 -4.20 -2.94 33.49
C LEU A 8 -4.11 -4.04 32.44
N LEU A 9 -2.91 -4.41 32.07
CA LEU A 9 -2.58 -5.79 31.68
C LEU A 9 -1.05 -6.03 31.74
N TYR A 10 -0.47 -5.97 32.95
CA TYR A 10 0.77 -6.67 33.24
C TYR A 10 0.42 -7.82 34.17
N ILE A 11 0.20 -9.00 33.61
CA ILE A 11 0.08 -10.24 34.38
C ILE A 11 1.52 -10.77 34.57
N ALA A 12 1.96 -10.74 35.82
CA ALA A 12 3.18 -11.35 36.29
C ALA A 12 3.05 -12.87 36.20
N ILE A 13 3.94 -13.51 35.43
CA ILE A 13 4.13 -14.97 35.47
C ILE A 13 5.16 -15.24 36.56
N ALA A 14 4.71 -15.74 37.73
CA ALA A 14 5.54 -16.25 38.77
C ALA A 14 6.04 -17.65 38.40
N ILE A 15 7.34 -17.82 38.30
CA ILE A 15 8.01 -19.12 38.09
C ILE A 15 8.15 -19.78 39.45
N LEU A 16 7.46 -20.90 39.69
CA LEU A 16 7.67 -21.78 40.82
C LEU A 16 8.82 -22.75 40.50
N ILE A 17 9.95 -22.57 41.18
CA ILE A 17 11.04 -23.56 41.16
C ILE A 17 10.81 -24.51 42.32
N ALA A 18 10.40 -25.75 42.04
CA ALA A 18 10.38 -26.83 43.03
C ALA A 18 11.71 -27.61 42.89
N ALA A 19 12.54 -27.50 43.94
CA ALA A 19 13.71 -28.35 44.11
C ALA A 19 13.24 -29.72 44.63
N GLY A 20 13.44 -30.78 43.82
CA GLY A 20 13.25 -32.16 44.22
C GLY A 20 14.61 -32.90 44.14
N CYS A 21 15.24 -33.19 45.27
CA CYS A 21 16.32 -34.18 45.38
C CYS A 21 15.72 -35.59 45.36
N GLY A 22 16.13 -36.44 44.43
CA GLY A 22 15.74 -37.83 44.34
C GLY A 22 16.93 -38.66 43.79
N GLU A 23 17.21 -39.77 44.46
CA GLU A 23 18.33 -40.65 44.37
C GLU A 23 18.69 -41.18 42.97
N ARG A 24 20.00 -41.41 42.77
CA ARG A 24 20.59 -42.06 41.62
C ARG A 24 20.22 -43.53 41.55
N THR A 25 19.54 -43.91 40.51
CA THR A 25 19.63 -45.25 39.91
C THR A 25 20.25 -45.10 38.53
N VAL A 26 21.40 -45.74 38.33
CA VAL A 26 22.14 -45.73 37.07
C VAL A 26 21.50 -46.78 36.16
N GLU A 27 20.66 -46.36 35.24
CA GLU A 27 20.27 -47.18 34.07
C GLU A 27 21.21 -46.88 32.89
N PRO A 28 21.56 -47.85 32.05
CA PRO A 28 22.39 -47.66 30.87
C PRO A 28 21.70 -46.71 29.91
N GLY A 29 22.38 -45.60 29.58
CA GLY A 29 21.84 -44.52 28.76
C GLY A 29 21.43 -44.98 27.36
N PRO A 30 20.35 -44.39 26.84
CA PRO A 30 19.98 -44.57 25.44
C PRO A 30 21.09 -44.01 24.52
N GLU A 31 21.29 -44.73 23.41
CA GLU A 31 22.20 -44.36 22.33
C GLU A 31 22.01 -42.86 21.91
N PRO A 32 23.09 -42.16 21.58
CA PRO A 32 22.97 -40.78 21.07
C PRO A 32 22.15 -40.77 19.80
N GLY A 33 20.97 -40.17 19.86
CA GLY A 33 20.13 -39.91 18.69
C GLY A 33 20.88 -39.06 17.65
N PRO A 34 20.45 -39.13 16.38
CA PRO A 34 21.11 -38.38 15.32
C PRO A 34 21.13 -36.88 15.66
N ASP A 35 22.32 -36.30 15.50
CA ASP A 35 22.60 -34.87 15.70
C ASP A 35 21.54 -34.04 14.98
N PRO A 36 20.92 -33.03 15.61
CA PRO A 36 19.96 -32.18 14.93
C PRO A 36 20.65 -31.46 13.75
N THR A 37 20.18 -31.77 12.57
CA THR A 37 20.63 -31.13 11.33
C THR A 37 20.59 -29.62 11.54
N PRO A 38 21.66 -28.84 11.24
CA PRO A 38 21.62 -27.40 11.34
C PRO A 38 20.49 -26.86 10.45
N VAL A 39 19.52 -26.23 11.07
CA VAL A 39 18.47 -25.53 10.33
C VAL A 39 19.11 -24.26 9.80
N ASP A 40 19.33 -24.21 8.49
CA ASP A 40 19.77 -22.98 7.83
C ASP A 40 18.87 -21.82 8.23
N PRO A 41 19.42 -20.68 8.69
CA PRO A 41 18.61 -19.52 9.03
C PRO A 41 17.83 -19.08 7.80
N LYS A 42 16.49 -19.12 7.89
CA LYS A 42 15.60 -18.60 6.86
C LYS A 42 16.05 -17.19 6.48
N PRO A 43 16.26 -16.88 5.19
CA PRO A 43 16.66 -15.54 4.76
C PRO A 43 15.71 -14.49 5.37
N PRO A 44 16.21 -13.33 5.80
CA PRO A 44 15.35 -12.27 6.32
C PRO A 44 14.30 -11.89 5.26
N VAL A 45 13.04 -11.95 5.62
CA VAL A 45 11.95 -11.47 4.76
C VAL A 45 12.11 -9.95 4.68
N LYS A 46 12.42 -9.44 3.49
CA LYS A 46 12.46 -7.99 3.24
C LYS A 46 11.04 -7.45 3.47
N GLU A 47 10.89 -6.55 4.43
CA GLU A 47 9.62 -5.83 4.61
C GLU A 47 9.37 -4.95 3.38
N GLU A 48 8.15 -5.02 2.86
CA GLU A 48 7.72 -4.23 1.71
C GLU A 48 7.55 -2.76 2.13
N THR A 49 8.16 -1.85 1.39
CA THR A 49 8.03 -0.41 1.64
C THR A 49 6.63 0.09 1.31
N PHE A 50 6.27 1.27 1.79
CA PHE A 50 4.96 1.84 1.47
C PHE A 50 4.84 2.19 -0.02
N ALA A 51 5.92 2.65 -0.64
CA ALA A 51 5.99 2.87 -2.09
C ALA A 51 5.73 1.57 -2.88
N GLU A 52 6.27 0.42 -2.45
CA GLU A 52 5.99 -0.87 -3.06
C GLU A 52 4.52 -1.29 -2.91
N LYS A 53 3.85 -0.92 -1.81
CA LYS A 53 2.43 -1.22 -1.59
C LYS A 53 1.49 -0.45 -2.51
N ILE A 54 1.80 0.83 -2.81
CA ILE A 54 0.99 1.64 -3.72
C ILE A 54 1.28 1.38 -5.19
N ALA A 55 2.43 0.80 -5.52
CA ALA A 55 2.75 0.45 -6.90
C ALA A 55 1.77 -0.58 -7.48
N GLY A 56 1.33 -0.36 -8.71
CA GLY A 56 0.35 -1.22 -9.40
C GLY A 56 -0.64 -0.46 -10.26
N GLU A 57 -1.65 -1.18 -10.73
CA GLU A 57 -2.75 -0.64 -11.51
C GLU A 57 -4.01 -0.60 -10.62
N TRP A 58 -4.73 0.52 -10.67
CA TRP A 58 -5.83 0.84 -9.80
C TRP A 58 -7.00 1.44 -10.58
N HIS A 59 -8.22 1.17 -10.14
CA HIS A 59 -9.45 1.64 -10.77
C HIS A 59 -10.35 2.34 -9.75
N CYS A 60 -10.95 3.46 -10.15
CA CYS A 60 -11.92 4.22 -9.38
C CYS A 60 -13.04 4.73 -10.29
N VAL A 61 -14.28 4.65 -9.81
CA VAL A 61 -15.45 5.27 -10.44
C VAL A 61 -15.97 6.37 -9.53
N VAL A 62 -16.02 7.60 -10.07
CA VAL A 62 -16.56 8.76 -9.34
C VAL A 62 -17.93 9.07 -9.92
N SER A 63 -18.98 8.59 -9.25
CA SER A 63 -20.36 8.64 -9.75
C SER A 63 -20.91 10.05 -9.92
N ASP A 64 -20.52 10.97 -9.02
CA ASP A 64 -21.05 12.35 -9.01
C ASP A 64 -20.71 13.15 -10.27
N ILE A 65 -19.59 12.82 -10.90
CA ILE A 65 -19.11 13.47 -12.12
C ILE A 65 -19.11 12.53 -13.33
N ASP A 66 -19.61 11.30 -13.17
CA ASP A 66 -19.59 10.24 -14.18
C ASP A 66 -18.17 10.04 -14.74
N ALA A 67 -17.22 9.81 -13.84
CA ALA A 67 -15.84 9.59 -14.21
C ALA A 67 -15.42 8.14 -13.97
N ASP A 68 -14.71 7.60 -14.96
CA ASP A 68 -14.07 6.28 -14.97
C ASP A 68 -12.55 6.49 -15.05
N ILE A 69 -11.82 6.07 -14.00
CA ILE A 69 -10.43 6.48 -13.77
C ILE A 69 -9.57 5.25 -13.48
N TYR A 70 -8.57 5.03 -14.32
CA TYR A 70 -7.49 4.09 -14.01
C TYR A 70 -6.20 4.84 -13.75
N ILE A 71 -5.43 4.41 -12.76
CA ILE A 71 -4.09 4.91 -12.50
C ILE A 71 -3.11 3.75 -12.38
N LYS A 72 -2.00 3.84 -13.08
CA LYS A 72 -0.82 2.99 -12.90
C LYS A 72 0.23 3.79 -12.15
N ILE A 73 0.62 3.31 -10.97
CA ILE A 73 1.71 3.84 -10.17
C ILE A 73 2.88 2.87 -10.33
N ALA A 74 3.96 3.32 -10.96
CA ALA A 74 5.11 2.47 -11.23
C ALA A 74 6.22 2.67 -10.19
N SER A 75 7.01 1.62 -9.93
CA SER A 75 8.09 1.65 -8.94
C SER A 75 9.28 2.56 -9.32
N ASP A 76 9.34 3.02 -10.56
CA ASP A 76 10.32 3.99 -11.06
C ASP A 76 9.88 5.44 -10.84
N SER A 77 8.88 5.67 -10.01
CA SER A 77 8.27 6.98 -9.73
C SER A 77 7.52 7.59 -10.92
N SER A 78 7.22 6.83 -11.97
CA SER A 78 6.33 7.27 -13.03
C SER A 78 4.88 6.90 -12.75
N PHE A 79 3.93 7.64 -13.37
CA PHE A 79 2.53 7.26 -13.37
C PHE A 79 1.90 7.42 -14.76
N GLU A 80 0.82 6.68 -14.98
CA GLU A 80 -0.10 6.83 -16.09
C GLU A 80 -1.51 6.96 -15.53
N LEU A 81 -2.22 8.03 -15.88
CA LEU A 81 -3.60 8.29 -15.51
C LEU A 81 -4.48 8.22 -16.75
N TYR A 82 -5.38 7.25 -16.78
CA TYR A 82 -6.40 7.09 -17.83
C TYR A 82 -7.71 7.56 -17.25
N GLN A 83 -8.19 8.69 -17.74
CA GLN A 83 -9.39 9.34 -17.24
C GLN A 83 -10.44 9.49 -18.33
N LYS A 84 -11.67 9.07 -18.06
CA LYS A 84 -12.85 9.37 -18.88
C LYS A 84 -13.87 10.05 -17.97
N ILE A 85 -14.25 11.26 -18.33
CA ILE A 85 -15.33 12.00 -17.66
C ILE A 85 -16.50 12.09 -18.64
N ARG A 86 -17.65 11.55 -18.24
CA ARG A 86 -18.83 11.41 -19.07
C ARG A 86 -18.56 10.51 -20.28
N GLU A 87 -18.91 10.97 -21.48
CA GLU A 87 -18.77 10.21 -22.71
C GLU A 87 -17.39 10.41 -23.38
N GLY A 88 -17.02 9.48 -24.26
CA GLY A 88 -15.82 9.55 -25.07
C GLY A 88 -14.74 8.54 -24.71
N ALA A 89 -13.56 8.72 -25.27
CA ALA A 89 -12.39 7.89 -24.99
C ALA A 89 -11.70 8.33 -23.70
N HIS A 90 -10.99 7.41 -23.06
CA HIS A 90 -10.09 7.76 -21.96
C HIS A 90 -8.99 8.70 -22.45
N ARG A 91 -8.62 9.65 -21.63
CA ARG A 91 -7.48 10.54 -21.85
C ARG A 91 -6.33 10.06 -20.98
N LEU A 92 -5.16 9.90 -21.58
CA LEU A 92 -3.97 9.43 -20.92
C LEU A 92 -3.06 10.61 -20.57
N TYR A 93 -2.84 10.82 -19.28
CA TYR A 93 -1.85 11.73 -18.72
C TYR A 93 -0.69 10.93 -18.13
N ARG A 94 0.50 11.46 -18.24
CA ARG A 94 1.71 10.85 -17.70
C ARG A 94 2.51 11.85 -16.89
N GLY A 95 3.35 11.34 -16.01
CA GLY A 95 4.25 12.16 -15.22
C GLY A 95 5.00 11.36 -14.17
N THR A 96 5.39 12.06 -13.11
CA THR A 96 6.11 11.49 -11.97
C THR A 96 5.35 11.74 -10.67
N TRP A 97 5.53 10.85 -9.71
CA TRP A 97 4.98 10.95 -8.37
C TRP A 97 6.07 10.91 -7.31
N GLU A 98 5.79 11.47 -6.16
CA GLU A 98 6.63 11.49 -4.96
C GLU A 98 5.79 11.12 -3.75
N LEU A 99 6.36 10.30 -2.85
CA LEU A 99 5.74 9.88 -1.61
C LEU A 99 6.62 10.26 -0.42
N ASP A 100 6.06 11.02 0.51
CA ASP A 100 6.60 11.19 1.84
C ASP A 100 6.05 10.06 2.73
N GLU A 101 6.88 9.06 3.01
CA GLU A 101 6.47 7.87 3.78
C GLU A 101 6.18 8.18 5.26
N GLU A 102 6.76 9.23 5.83
CA GLU A 102 6.48 9.64 7.22
C GLU A 102 5.05 10.16 7.39
N THR A 103 4.59 10.94 6.43
CA THR A 103 3.27 11.58 6.45
C THR A 103 2.24 10.87 5.58
N ALA A 104 2.64 9.83 4.85
CA ALA A 104 1.86 9.15 3.83
C ALA A 104 1.29 10.14 2.78
N LYS A 105 2.07 11.19 2.46
CA LYS A 105 1.67 12.22 1.51
C LYS A 105 2.17 11.90 0.11
N LEU A 106 1.22 11.73 -0.81
CA LEU A 106 1.45 11.50 -2.23
C LEU A 106 1.22 12.81 -3.01
N SER A 107 2.13 13.13 -3.90
CA SER A 107 2.06 14.27 -4.82
C SER A 107 2.67 13.90 -6.17
N GLY A 108 2.47 14.73 -7.18
CA GLY A 108 3.06 14.44 -8.49
C GLY A 108 3.07 15.63 -9.42
N LYS A 109 3.70 15.40 -10.58
CA LYS A 109 3.80 16.36 -11.68
C LYS A 109 3.52 15.67 -13.00
N TYR A 110 2.79 16.34 -13.87
CA TYR A 110 2.58 15.89 -15.25
C TYR A 110 3.83 16.15 -16.12
N ASN A 111 3.92 15.49 -17.28
CA ASN A 111 5.07 15.65 -18.18
C ASN A 111 5.25 17.07 -18.72
N ASP A 112 4.23 17.92 -18.68
CA ASP A 112 4.30 19.34 -19.02
C ASP A 112 4.83 20.24 -17.90
N GLY A 113 5.20 19.63 -16.74
CA GLY A 113 5.75 20.32 -15.57
C GLY A 113 4.72 20.84 -14.58
N ASN A 114 3.42 20.78 -14.90
CA ASN A 114 2.37 21.18 -13.96
C ASN A 114 2.25 20.17 -12.82
N ALA A 115 2.10 20.65 -11.59
CA ALA A 115 1.79 19.80 -10.45
C ALA A 115 0.36 19.22 -10.57
N TRP A 116 0.09 18.13 -9.86
CA TRP A 116 -1.29 17.69 -9.61
C TRP A 116 -2.09 18.82 -8.95
N GLY A 117 -3.42 18.79 -9.12
CA GLY A 117 -4.30 19.82 -8.55
C GLY A 117 -4.38 19.77 -7.02
N SER A 118 -3.99 18.65 -6.42
CA SER A 118 -3.91 18.44 -4.98
C SER A 118 -2.72 17.57 -4.61
N SER A 119 -2.33 17.60 -3.34
CA SER A 119 -1.59 16.52 -2.70
C SER A 119 -2.57 15.63 -1.93
N TYR A 120 -2.23 14.37 -1.74
CA TYR A 120 -3.15 13.38 -1.15
C TYR A 120 -2.50 12.70 0.05
N THR A 121 -3.28 12.45 1.10
CA THR A 121 -2.93 11.41 2.05
C THR A 121 -3.33 10.08 1.45
N VAL A 122 -2.42 9.11 1.43
CA VAL A 122 -2.66 7.78 0.85
C VAL A 122 -2.70 6.71 1.94
N ALA A 123 -3.67 5.80 1.85
CA ALA A 123 -3.76 4.61 2.67
C ALA A 123 -4.00 3.38 1.77
N VAL A 124 -3.43 2.24 2.14
CA VAL A 124 -3.63 0.96 1.46
C VAL A 124 -4.19 -0.04 2.47
N SER A 125 -5.20 -0.79 2.06
CA SER A 125 -5.79 -1.85 2.89
C SER A 125 -4.78 -2.97 3.19
N GLU A 126 -4.99 -3.72 4.28
CA GLU A 126 -4.09 -4.82 4.68
C GLU A 126 -3.98 -5.91 3.60
N ASP A 127 -5.07 -6.18 2.88
CA ASP A 127 -5.12 -7.12 1.76
C ASP A 127 -4.54 -6.57 0.45
N LYS A 128 -4.11 -5.28 0.45
CA LYS A 128 -3.54 -4.54 -0.69
C LYS A 128 -4.46 -4.41 -1.91
N ASN A 129 -5.75 -4.63 -1.74
CA ASN A 129 -6.73 -4.59 -2.81
C ASN A 129 -7.46 -3.24 -2.93
N SER A 130 -7.27 -2.36 -1.94
CA SER A 130 -7.86 -1.03 -1.93
C SER A 130 -6.84 0.04 -1.55
N MET A 131 -6.86 1.16 -2.27
CA MET A 131 -6.08 2.35 -1.99
C MET A 131 -7.02 3.53 -1.85
N THR A 132 -6.92 4.26 -0.76
CA THR A 132 -7.70 5.47 -0.51
C THR A 132 -6.80 6.70 -0.66
N LEU A 133 -7.23 7.65 -1.49
CA LEU A 133 -6.61 8.96 -1.64
C LEU A 133 -7.55 10.01 -1.05
N VAL A 134 -7.06 10.80 -0.09
CA VAL A 134 -7.79 11.95 0.47
C VAL A 134 -7.08 13.24 0.08
N SER A 135 -7.73 14.06 -0.73
CA SER A 135 -7.21 15.37 -1.13
C SER A 135 -6.95 16.25 0.09
N LEU A 136 -5.76 16.82 0.19
CA LEU A 136 -5.41 17.73 1.29
C LEU A 136 -6.10 19.08 1.16
N GLU A 137 -6.39 19.51 -0.06
CA GLU A 137 -7.06 20.78 -0.38
C GLU A 137 -8.59 20.64 -0.30
N ALA A 138 -9.18 19.77 -1.10
CA ALA A 138 -10.64 19.62 -1.20
C ALA A 138 -11.25 18.78 -0.07
N LYS A 139 -10.43 17.96 0.62
CA LYS A 139 -10.89 16.96 1.61
C LYS A 139 -11.81 15.88 1.03
N GLU A 140 -11.76 15.70 -0.27
CA GLU A 140 -12.49 14.66 -0.97
C GLU A 140 -11.73 13.34 -0.89
N GLU A 141 -12.49 12.26 -0.69
CA GLU A 141 -11.96 10.91 -0.63
C GLU A 141 -12.28 10.15 -1.91
N GLN A 142 -11.29 9.49 -2.46
CA GLN A 142 -11.42 8.60 -3.61
C GLN A 142 -10.88 7.22 -3.24
N VAL A 143 -11.70 6.19 -3.47
CA VAL A 143 -11.32 4.81 -3.19
C VAL A 143 -11.05 4.08 -4.50
N TYR A 144 -9.82 3.65 -4.66
CA TYR A 144 -9.35 2.87 -5.79
C TYR A 144 -9.30 1.38 -5.41
N ARG A 145 -9.68 0.52 -6.35
CA ARG A 145 -9.50 -0.93 -6.23
C ARG A 145 -8.35 -1.38 -7.12
N ARG A 146 -7.60 -2.37 -6.68
CA ARG A 146 -6.53 -2.96 -7.48
C ARG A 146 -7.15 -3.73 -8.63
N GLU A 147 -6.93 -3.24 -9.84
CA GLU A 147 -7.53 -3.79 -11.05
C GLU A 147 -6.61 -3.50 -12.24
N ASN A 148 -6.41 -4.50 -13.10
CA ASN A 148 -5.63 -4.28 -14.32
C ASN A 148 -6.36 -3.34 -15.27
N ILE A 149 -5.62 -2.41 -15.85
CA ILE A 149 -6.17 -1.51 -16.86
C ILE A 149 -6.50 -2.32 -18.11
N PRO A 150 -7.76 -2.32 -18.58
CA PRO A 150 -8.17 -3.06 -19.76
C PRO A 150 -7.38 -2.70 -21.00
N ALA A 151 -7.18 -3.66 -21.91
CA ALA A 151 -6.41 -3.45 -23.14
C ALA A 151 -7.05 -2.39 -24.04
N ASP A 152 -8.37 -2.39 -24.15
CA ASP A 152 -9.15 -1.42 -24.92
C ASP A 152 -9.03 0.00 -24.38
N VAL A 153 -8.87 0.17 -23.04
CA VAL A 153 -8.56 1.47 -22.42
C VAL A 153 -7.17 1.94 -22.82
N LYS A 154 -6.18 1.05 -22.77
CA LYS A 154 -4.79 1.38 -23.13
C LYS A 154 -4.63 1.70 -24.60
N GLU A 155 -5.29 0.95 -25.48
CA GLU A 155 -5.18 1.08 -26.93
C GLU A 155 -6.08 2.19 -27.48
N GLY A 156 -7.26 2.39 -26.87
CA GLY A 156 -8.27 3.38 -27.30
C GLY A 156 -8.11 4.77 -26.69
N CYS A 157 -7.12 4.99 -25.82
CA CYS A 157 -6.96 6.28 -25.16
C CYS A 157 -6.39 7.38 -26.06
N VAL A 158 -6.76 8.62 -25.76
CA VAL A 158 -6.16 9.82 -26.37
C VAL A 158 -5.02 10.30 -25.47
N VAL A 159 -3.81 10.33 -26.00
CA VAL A 159 -2.63 10.80 -25.24
C VAL A 159 -2.65 12.32 -25.12
N GLU A 160 -2.66 12.81 -23.89
CA GLU A 160 -2.61 14.24 -23.60
C GLU A 160 -1.16 14.68 -23.34
N VAL A 161 -0.75 15.72 -24.06
CA VAL A 161 0.59 16.33 -23.92
C VAL A 161 0.59 17.41 -22.85
N ARG A 162 -0.58 17.99 -22.53
CA ARG A 162 -0.75 19.05 -21.55
C ARG A 162 -1.80 18.67 -20.53
N SER A 163 -1.52 18.92 -19.25
CA SER A 163 -2.47 18.75 -18.15
C SER A 163 -3.45 19.92 -18.01
N ALA A 164 -3.15 21.08 -18.63
CA ALA A 164 -4.03 22.26 -18.63
C ALA A 164 -4.89 22.29 -19.89
N GLY A 165 -6.19 22.56 -19.74
CA GLY A 165 -7.12 22.67 -20.86
C GLY A 165 -8.56 22.32 -20.46
N THR A 166 -9.41 22.07 -21.49
CA THR A 166 -10.84 21.73 -21.30
C THR A 166 -11.11 20.39 -20.63
N ALA A 167 -10.09 19.54 -20.49
CA ALA A 167 -10.16 18.23 -19.86
C ALA A 167 -9.05 18.11 -18.82
N SER A 168 -9.12 18.95 -17.79
CA SER A 168 -8.15 18.86 -16.67
C SER A 168 -8.19 17.49 -16.00
N PRO A 169 -7.04 16.93 -15.67
CA PRO A 169 -6.99 15.67 -14.94
C PRO A 169 -7.54 15.82 -13.52
N VAL A 170 -8.01 14.71 -12.94
CA VAL A 170 -8.62 14.66 -11.60
C VAL A 170 -7.62 14.61 -10.44
N LEU A 171 -6.35 14.39 -10.73
CA LEU A 171 -5.26 14.43 -9.74
C LEU A 171 -4.66 15.82 -9.61
#